data_f8bb5a39b4bb6fb98a5c4b8d7469f347
#
_entry.id   f8bb5a39b4bb6fb98a5c4b8d7469f347
#
_cell.length_a   1.000
_cell.length_b   1.000
_cell.length_c   1.000
_cell.angle_alpha   90.00
_cell.angle_beta   90.00
_cell.angle_gamma   90.00
#
_symmetry.space_group_name_H-M   'P 1'
#
loop_
_entity.id
_entity.type
_entity.pdbx_description
1 polymer ?
#
loop_
_entity_poly.entity_id
_entity_poly.type
_entity_poly.pdbx_seq_one_letter_code
_entity_poly.pdbx_strand_id
1 'polypeptide(L)'
;MRFSSNNRKVLETFYKNFYYLVSLLLFSILILRLFQLQIIHGKRYFVQSEKNRIRAITLKPLRGRIFDRNGEMLVGNQPAYSVYATPYELQSWQGIYTHLANILKIPEDELKTIVKKHQQGKFNPVKLKRQVNFETLSRINEERLDLPGVGFWIESKRFYPSSARVAHVLGYLGEVSPDELEKFKGEGYRYGDVIGKQGVERQYEKLLRGQFGYEFVEVDALGREVRKVEEQKPIAPKPGMDLYLTIDVDIQTLAESLLGSRKGSLVLLNVRNGEVLCLVSKPDFDPSVFAGIITEKQWDYFQNHPNHPLYNRAIQSTYPPGSTYKLVLAIAALESGIITPEWSISCSGRFRFGARNFKCWKSRGHGVVNLYQAIEQSCNVYFYQLSLKTGLSRWADFGRKLGFGRKTGIDIGMESEGVVPDEAYLDSHYGKGQWTEGMLLNLAVGQGDLLVTPLQMAQLAMILANYGKYFRPHVVKRIYEPVTRKEIPIKVDSSQVQGVSHRVYEIVRQGMWLVVNGASGTGRAAALQDIAVAGKTGTAQNPHGDDHAWFIGFAPFDFPRVAIVVMVENGGSGGAVAAPIARQILQEYFRKYPVKLPEKMAISLPVE
;
A
#
# COMPACT_ATOMS: atom_id res chain seq x y z
N MET A 1 -67.36 70.56 43.35
CA MET A 1 -68.08 69.28 43.40
C MET A 1 -67.30 68.33 44.31
N ARG A 2 -67.80 68.00 45.50
CA ARG A 2 -67.18 67.03 46.43
C ARG A 2 -67.59 65.65 46.00
N PHE A 3 -66.67 64.85 45.41
CA PHE A 3 -66.87 63.43 45.16
C PHE A 3 -67.04 62.77 46.51
N SER A 4 -68.15 62.01 46.70
CA SER A 4 -68.52 61.31 47.88
C SER A 4 -67.43 60.26 48.23
N SER A 5 -67.03 60.22 49.52
CA SER A 5 -66.01 59.28 50.06
C SER A 5 -66.31 57.79 49.79
N ASN A 6 -67.57 57.51 49.48
CA ASN A 6 -68.04 56.13 49.16
C ASN A 6 -67.57 55.64 47.82
N ASN A 7 -67.50 56.52 46.79
CA ASN A 7 -66.98 56.13 45.41
C ASN A 7 -65.49 55.86 45.41
N ARG A 8 -64.75 56.51 46.30
CA ARG A 8 -63.30 56.27 46.43
C ARG A 8 -62.98 54.88 47.00
N LYS A 9 -63.73 54.48 48.06
CA LYS A 9 -63.59 53.17 48.66
C LYS A 9 -63.99 52.02 47.69
N VAL A 10 -65.05 52.24 46.91
CA VAL A 10 -65.51 51.28 45.90
C VAL A 10 -64.47 51.11 44.80
N LEU A 11 -63.88 52.21 44.39
CA LEU A 11 -62.80 52.20 43.34
C LEU A 11 -61.52 51.52 43.86
N GLU A 12 -61.12 51.83 45.10
CA GLU A 12 -59.97 51.16 45.76
C GLU A 12 -60.16 49.67 45.91
N THR A 13 -61.38 49.22 46.34
CA THR A 13 -61.74 47.83 46.44
C THR A 13 -61.76 47.12 45.08
N PHE A 14 -62.27 47.81 44.05
CA PHE A 14 -62.30 47.33 42.70
C PHE A 14 -60.87 47.10 42.16
N TYR A 15 -59.98 48.10 42.31
CA TYR A 15 -58.55 47.94 41.86
C TYR A 15 -57.85 46.85 42.68
N LYS A 16 -58.07 46.76 43.95
CA LYS A 16 -57.49 45.73 44.78
C LYS A 16 -57.93 44.34 44.33
N ASN A 17 -59.24 44.14 44.12
CA ASN A 17 -59.75 42.85 43.62
C ASN A 17 -59.28 42.53 42.21
N PHE A 18 -59.15 43.56 41.33
CA PHE A 18 -58.58 43.43 40.00
C PHE A 18 -57.12 42.97 40.04
N TYR A 19 -56.31 43.59 40.90
CA TYR A 19 -54.90 43.17 41.06
C TYR A 19 -54.80 41.75 41.63
N TYR A 20 -55.64 41.37 42.54
CA TYR A 20 -55.70 39.99 43.04
C TYR A 20 -56.08 39.00 41.94
N LEU A 21 -57.02 39.34 41.09
CA LEU A 21 -57.49 38.49 40.01
C LEU A 21 -56.43 38.33 38.93
N VAL A 22 -55.77 39.40 38.58
CA VAL A 22 -54.64 39.37 37.64
C VAL A 22 -53.48 38.58 38.22
N SER A 23 -53.13 38.76 39.49
CA SER A 23 -52.08 37.99 40.14
C SER A 23 -52.41 36.47 40.17
N LEU A 24 -53.66 36.16 40.51
CA LEU A 24 -54.12 34.74 40.52
C LEU A 24 -54.08 34.11 39.14
N LEU A 25 -54.47 34.88 38.10
CA LEU A 25 -54.40 34.44 36.71
C LEU A 25 -52.94 34.15 36.26
N LEU A 26 -52.04 35.08 36.58
CA LEU A 26 -50.61 34.90 36.28
C LEU A 26 -50.03 33.70 37.01
N PHE A 27 -50.38 33.54 38.30
CA PHE A 27 -49.94 32.38 39.08
C PHE A 27 -50.49 31.04 38.54
N SER A 28 -51.76 31.04 38.10
CA SER A 28 -52.38 29.88 37.46
C SER A 28 -51.70 29.51 36.14
N ILE A 29 -51.31 30.47 35.31
CA ILE A 29 -50.57 30.27 34.08
C ILE A 29 -49.20 29.65 34.40
N LEU A 30 -48.50 30.17 35.42
CA LEU A 30 -47.20 29.61 35.84
C LEU A 30 -47.35 28.16 36.36
N ILE A 31 -48.37 27.88 37.16
CA ILE A 31 -48.63 26.51 37.67
C ILE A 31 -48.97 25.56 36.52
N LEU A 32 -49.80 25.96 35.57
CA LEU A 32 -50.12 25.18 34.37
C LEU A 32 -48.86 24.92 33.52
N ARG A 33 -48.02 25.93 33.39
CA ARG A 33 -46.76 25.77 32.67
C ARG A 33 -45.79 24.83 33.41
N LEU A 34 -45.71 24.93 34.70
CA LEU A 34 -44.92 24.04 35.54
C LEU A 34 -45.41 22.58 35.45
N PHE A 35 -46.72 22.40 35.53
CA PHE A 35 -47.37 21.09 35.36
C PHE A 35 -47.05 20.50 33.96
N GLN A 36 -47.17 21.31 32.91
CA GLN A 36 -46.81 20.89 31.55
C GLN A 36 -45.36 20.47 31.46
N LEU A 37 -44.42 21.24 32.03
CA LEU A 37 -43.00 20.94 31.97
C LEU A 37 -42.60 19.72 32.83
N GLN A 38 -43.14 19.61 34.04
CA GLN A 38 -42.73 18.57 35.01
C GLN A 38 -43.48 17.27 34.82
N ILE A 39 -44.80 17.31 34.52
CA ILE A 39 -45.62 16.11 34.45
C ILE A 39 -45.78 15.64 32.99
N ILE A 40 -46.26 16.50 32.08
CA ILE A 40 -46.54 16.09 30.69
C ILE A 40 -45.24 15.85 29.93
N HIS A 41 -44.26 16.72 30.05
CA HIS A 41 -42.99 16.63 29.36
C HIS A 41 -41.81 16.18 30.25
N GLY A 42 -42.07 15.89 31.53
CA GLY A 42 -41.06 15.55 32.54
C GLY A 42 -40.17 14.38 32.10
N LYS A 43 -40.78 13.31 31.61
CA LYS A 43 -40.05 12.13 31.13
C LYS A 43 -39.11 12.48 29.93
N ARG A 44 -39.57 13.35 29.04
CA ARG A 44 -38.75 13.82 27.88
C ARG A 44 -37.56 14.65 28.35
N TYR A 45 -37.80 15.58 29.27
CA TYR A 45 -36.72 16.43 29.81
C TYR A 45 -35.76 15.64 30.70
N PHE A 46 -36.26 14.66 31.45
CA PHE A 46 -35.43 13.74 32.23
C PHE A 46 -34.49 12.95 31.33
N VAL A 47 -35.00 12.32 30.26
CA VAL A 47 -34.18 11.59 29.28
C VAL A 47 -33.18 12.51 28.58
N GLN A 48 -33.55 13.75 28.31
CA GLN A 48 -32.68 14.73 27.71
C GLN A 48 -31.56 15.19 28.66
N SER A 49 -31.90 15.36 29.97
CA SER A 49 -30.93 15.65 31.04
C SER A 49 -29.95 14.49 31.24
N GLU A 50 -30.44 13.25 31.28
CA GLU A 50 -29.59 12.05 31.38
C GLU A 50 -28.62 11.92 30.18
N LYS A 51 -29.14 12.16 28.97
CA LYS A 51 -28.29 12.16 27.76
C LYS A 51 -27.21 13.26 27.78
N ASN A 52 -27.48 14.40 28.40
CA ASN A 52 -26.50 15.47 28.51
C ASN A 52 -25.52 15.24 29.67
N ARG A 53 -25.90 14.46 30.68
CA ARG A 53 -25.09 14.14 31.86
C ARG A 53 -24.06 13.05 31.58
N ILE A 54 -24.40 12.06 30.71
CA ILE A 54 -23.53 10.93 30.42
C ILE A 54 -22.77 11.18 29.11
N ARG A 55 -21.47 11.11 29.21
CA ARG A 55 -20.56 11.22 28.06
C ARG A 55 -19.79 9.92 27.85
N ALA A 56 -19.76 9.42 26.62
CA ALA A 56 -18.92 8.30 26.23
C ALA A 56 -17.50 8.76 25.88
N ILE A 57 -16.53 8.31 26.65
CA ILE A 57 -15.10 8.46 26.36
C ILE A 57 -14.67 7.29 25.49
N THR A 58 -14.12 7.57 24.32
CA THR A 58 -13.65 6.53 23.39
C THR A 58 -12.31 5.96 23.85
N LEU A 59 -12.28 4.65 24.07
CA LEU A 59 -11.06 3.89 24.35
C LEU A 59 -10.48 3.35 23.05
N LYS A 60 -9.24 3.74 22.74
CA LYS A 60 -8.57 3.31 21.50
C LYS A 60 -8.04 1.89 21.65
N PRO A 61 -8.28 1.01 20.66
CA PRO A 61 -7.69 -0.32 20.62
C PRO A 61 -6.20 -0.28 20.30
N LEU A 62 -5.47 -1.31 20.69
CA LEU A 62 -4.15 -1.57 20.15
C LEU A 62 -4.28 -2.00 18.70
N ARG A 63 -3.49 -1.39 17.82
CA ARG A 63 -3.45 -1.77 16.41
C ARG A 63 -2.78 -3.12 16.24
N GLY A 64 -3.28 -3.99 15.35
CA GLY A 64 -2.71 -5.30 15.06
C GLY A 64 -1.24 -5.21 14.66
N ARG A 65 -0.45 -6.22 15.00
CA ARG A 65 0.96 -6.35 14.67
C ARG A 65 1.12 -6.96 13.28
N ILE A 66 2.29 -6.78 12.67
CA ILE A 66 2.59 -7.36 11.37
C ILE A 66 3.88 -8.17 11.48
N PHE A 67 3.84 -9.41 11.01
CA PHE A 67 4.93 -10.36 11.05
C PHE A 67 5.31 -10.79 9.64
N ASP A 68 6.54 -11.24 9.45
CA ASP A 68 6.98 -11.93 8.25
C ASP A 68 6.36 -13.34 8.16
N ARG A 69 6.70 -14.09 7.11
CA ARG A 69 6.19 -15.46 6.91
C ARG A 69 6.63 -16.46 7.98
N ASN A 70 7.71 -16.19 8.68
CA ASN A 70 8.35 -17.06 9.68
C ASN A 70 7.99 -16.64 11.12
N GLY A 71 7.27 -15.51 11.30
CA GLY A 71 6.87 -14.99 12.60
C GLY A 71 7.82 -13.92 13.16
N GLU A 72 8.76 -13.41 12.38
CA GLU A 72 9.57 -12.26 12.76
C GLU A 72 8.72 -10.99 12.72
N MET A 73 8.81 -10.17 13.76
CA MET A 73 8.01 -8.95 13.87
C MET A 73 8.55 -7.85 12.96
N LEU A 74 7.75 -7.46 11.98
CA LEU A 74 8.05 -6.32 11.09
C LEU A 74 7.50 -5.01 11.64
N VAL A 75 6.30 -5.04 12.23
CA VAL A 75 5.65 -3.86 12.81
C VAL A 75 4.97 -4.24 14.12
N GLY A 76 5.37 -3.57 15.18
CA GLY A 76 4.76 -3.66 16.49
C GLY A 76 4.15 -2.35 16.95
N ASN A 77 3.86 -2.30 18.25
CA ASN A 77 3.37 -1.11 18.95
C ASN A 77 4.25 -0.85 20.16
N GLN A 78 4.55 0.42 20.39
CA GLN A 78 5.19 0.87 21.62
C GLN A 78 4.40 2.01 22.26
N PRO A 79 4.43 2.16 23.59
CA PRO A 79 3.79 3.29 24.24
C PRO A 79 4.45 4.61 23.84
N ALA A 80 3.63 5.63 23.67
CA ALA A 80 4.05 7.00 23.44
C ALA A 80 3.18 7.92 24.27
N TYR A 81 3.74 9.02 24.75
CA TYR A 81 3.04 9.95 25.61
C TYR A 81 2.70 11.23 24.84
N SER A 82 1.45 11.64 24.91
CA SER A 82 0.96 12.87 24.29
C SER A 82 0.46 13.82 25.38
N VAL A 83 0.91 15.07 25.33
CA VAL A 83 0.50 16.10 26.29
C VAL A 83 -0.80 16.73 25.83
N TYR A 84 -1.75 16.88 26.72
CA TYR A 84 -2.99 17.62 26.51
C TYR A 84 -3.16 18.75 27.53
N ALA A 85 -4.02 19.71 27.21
CA ALA A 85 -4.49 20.67 28.18
C ALA A 85 -5.98 20.98 27.97
N THR A 86 -6.67 21.30 29.07
CA THR A 86 -8.06 21.73 29.08
C THR A 86 -8.14 23.25 28.85
N PRO A 87 -8.75 23.73 27.74
CA PRO A 87 -8.72 25.15 27.38
C PRO A 87 -9.24 26.11 28.45
N TYR A 88 -10.24 25.70 29.22
CA TYR A 88 -10.79 26.49 30.32
C TYR A 88 -9.75 26.75 31.42
N GLU A 89 -8.98 25.73 31.78
CA GLU A 89 -7.99 25.81 32.85
C GLU A 89 -6.73 26.56 32.40
N LEU A 90 -6.41 26.54 31.11
CA LEU A 90 -5.35 27.37 30.54
C LEU A 90 -5.64 28.88 30.63
N GLN A 91 -6.90 29.28 30.77
CA GLN A 91 -7.29 30.69 30.90
C GLN A 91 -7.21 31.17 32.36
N SER A 92 -7.12 30.28 33.32
CA SER A 92 -7.19 30.60 34.75
C SER A 92 -5.86 31.08 35.32
N TRP A 93 -4.74 30.89 34.63
CA TRP A 93 -3.40 31.28 35.09
C TRP A 93 -2.65 32.11 34.06
N GLN A 94 -2.31 33.35 34.44
CA GLN A 94 -1.54 34.27 33.62
C GLN A 94 -0.08 33.78 33.50
N GLY A 95 0.38 33.45 32.28
CA GLY A 95 1.72 32.90 32.04
C GLY A 95 1.82 31.39 31.78
N ILE A 96 0.72 30.64 31.87
CA ILE A 96 0.72 29.19 31.64
C ILE A 96 1.21 28.83 30.21
N TYR A 97 0.85 29.64 29.22
CA TYR A 97 1.32 29.42 27.85
C TYR A 97 2.82 29.59 27.70
N THR A 98 3.41 30.60 28.35
CA THR A 98 4.87 30.83 28.38
C THR A 98 5.57 29.67 29.06
N HIS A 99 4.99 29.19 30.18
CA HIS A 99 5.55 28.04 30.92
C HIS A 99 5.51 26.76 30.10
N LEU A 100 4.35 26.44 29.51
CA LEU A 100 4.18 25.29 28.61
C LEU A 100 5.08 25.39 27.37
N ALA A 101 5.27 26.59 26.81
CA ALA A 101 6.17 26.81 25.67
C ALA A 101 7.60 26.36 25.99
N ASN A 102 8.07 26.69 27.18
CA ASN A 102 9.41 26.31 27.65
C ASN A 102 9.55 24.79 27.87
N ILE A 103 8.54 24.14 28.44
CA ILE A 103 8.55 22.68 28.68
C ILE A 103 8.42 21.92 27.37
N LEU A 104 7.45 22.31 26.54
CA LEU A 104 7.14 21.61 25.29
C LEU A 104 8.09 21.97 24.16
N LYS A 105 8.91 23.03 24.30
CA LYS A 105 9.76 23.57 23.24
C LYS A 105 8.94 23.87 21.98
N ILE A 106 7.82 24.57 22.17
CA ILE A 106 6.91 25.07 21.12
C ILE A 106 6.68 26.56 21.39
N PRO A 107 6.74 27.45 20.40
CA PRO A 107 6.43 28.86 20.56
C PRO A 107 5.03 29.10 21.15
N GLU A 108 4.90 30.09 22.02
CA GLU A 108 3.65 30.39 22.72
C GLU A 108 2.48 30.67 21.76
N ASP A 109 2.73 31.40 20.68
CA ASP A 109 1.71 31.72 19.67
C ASP A 109 1.25 30.49 18.90
N GLU A 110 2.16 29.53 18.67
CA GLU A 110 1.82 28.25 18.06
C GLU A 110 0.95 27.41 19.00
N LEU A 111 1.27 27.36 20.30
CA LEU A 111 0.43 26.68 21.30
C LEU A 111 -0.98 27.27 21.36
N LYS A 112 -1.11 28.59 21.37
CA LYS A 112 -2.40 29.30 21.32
C LYS A 112 -3.17 28.92 20.05
N THR A 113 -2.48 28.86 18.92
CA THR A 113 -3.06 28.47 17.63
C THR A 113 -3.55 27.03 17.65
N ILE A 114 -2.75 26.08 18.19
CA ILE A 114 -3.13 24.68 18.35
C ILE A 114 -4.40 24.56 19.20
N VAL A 115 -4.45 25.23 20.35
CA VAL A 115 -5.62 25.21 21.22
C VAL A 115 -6.85 25.76 20.49
N LYS A 116 -6.75 26.93 19.87
CA LYS A 116 -7.86 27.56 19.14
C LYS A 116 -8.37 26.73 17.98
N LYS A 117 -7.46 26.10 17.23
CA LYS A 117 -7.79 25.29 16.03
C LYS A 117 -8.47 23.97 16.40
N HIS A 118 -8.07 23.34 17.50
CA HIS A 118 -8.51 21.99 17.88
C HIS A 118 -9.52 21.97 19.03
N GLN A 119 -9.89 23.12 19.58
CA GLN A 119 -10.85 23.23 20.66
C GLN A 119 -12.27 22.85 20.20
N GLN A 120 -12.83 21.80 20.82
CA GLN A 120 -14.21 21.35 20.60
C GLN A 120 -15.13 21.68 21.80
N GLY A 121 -14.80 22.72 22.55
CA GLY A 121 -15.48 23.16 23.78
C GLY A 121 -14.46 23.56 24.83
N LYS A 122 -14.93 24.31 25.84
CA LYS A 122 -14.03 24.88 26.86
C LYS A 122 -13.39 23.83 27.78
N PHE A 123 -14.08 22.71 28.01
CA PHE A 123 -13.68 21.66 28.95
C PHE A 123 -13.17 20.38 28.27
N ASN A 124 -13.16 20.34 26.95
CA ASN A 124 -12.60 19.21 26.23
C ASN A 124 -11.08 19.35 26.12
N PRO A 125 -10.31 18.36 26.61
CA PRO A 125 -8.87 18.41 26.50
C PRO A 125 -8.42 18.50 25.03
N VAL A 126 -7.50 19.39 24.75
CA VAL A 126 -6.86 19.57 23.45
C VAL A 126 -5.46 19.01 23.51
N LYS A 127 -5.09 18.19 22.53
CA LYS A 127 -3.73 17.65 22.41
C LYS A 127 -2.78 18.76 21.96
N LEU A 128 -1.78 19.05 22.80
CA LEU A 128 -0.79 20.10 22.54
C LEU A 128 0.44 19.57 21.80
N LYS A 129 0.97 18.43 22.27
CA LYS A 129 2.15 17.79 21.70
C LYS A 129 2.04 16.27 21.77
N ARG A 130 2.36 15.61 20.67
CA ARG A 130 2.43 14.15 20.61
C ARG A 130 3.86 13.65 20.85
N GLN A 131 3.97 12.41 21.31
CA GLN A 131 5.23 11.67 21.39
C GLN A 131 6.33 12.44 22.11
N VAL A 132 5.98 13.00 23.27
CA VAL A 132 6.96 13.68 24.12
C VAL A 132 7.97 12.67 24.69
N ASN A 133 9.20 13.11 24.88
CA ASN A 133 10.23 12.31 25.52
C ASN A 133 10.00 12.22 27.04
N PHE A 134 10.73 11.32 27.69
CA PHE A 134 10.62 11.09 29.12
C PHE A 134 10.95 12.34 29.95
N GLU A 135 11.93 13.14 29.54
CA GLU A 135 12.27 14.40 30.19
C GLU A 135 11.08 15.37 30.26
N THR A 136 10.41 15.59 29.12
CA THR A 136 9.22 16.45 29.08
C THR A 136 8.10 15.90 29.95
N LEU A 137 7.91 14.57 29.95
CA LEU A 137 6.90 13.91 30.78
C LEU A 137 7.19 14.11 32.28
N SER A 138 8.44 13.89 32.70
CA SER A 138 8.88 14.08 34.08
C SER A 138 8.64 15.52 34.53
N ARG A 139 9.02 16.50 33.73
CA ARG A 139 8.82 17.93 34.06
C ARG A 139 7.33 18.27 34.22
N ILE A 140 6.47 17.80 33.32
CA ILE A 140 5.02 18.02 33.45
C ILE A 140 4.46 17.38 34.74
N ASN A 141 4.98 16.21 35.10
CA ASN A 141 4.53 15.53 36.31
C ASN A 141 5.05 16.18 37.60
N GLU A 142 6.30 16.66 37.59
CA GLU A 142 6.92 17.40 38.71
C GLU A 142 6.26 18.74 38.94
N GLU A 143 5.95 19.48 37.85
CA GLU A 143 5.33 20.81 37.88
C GLU A 143 3.79 20.76 37.80
N ARG A 144 3.19 19.59 38.10
CA ARG A 144 1.74 19.35 37.95
C ARG A 144 0.85 20.33 38.70
N LEU A 145 1.30 20.81 39.86
CA LEU A 145 0.56 21.80 40.66
C LEU A 145 0.51 23.18 40.01
N ASP A 146 1.56 23.51 39.24
CA ASP A 146 1.70 24.79 38.51
C ASP A 146 1.13 24.70 37.08
N LEU A 147 0.61 23.52 36.69
CA LEU A 147 0.06 23.26 35.36
C LEU A 147 -1.38 22.74 35.44
N PRO A 148 -2.34 23.54 35.95
CA PRO A 148 -3.73 23.11 36.06
C PRO A 148 -4.30 22.76 34.68
N GLY A 149 -5.00 21.62 34.59
CA GLY A 149 -5.62 21.14 33.35
C GLY A 149 -4.65 20.53 32.32
N VAL A 150 -3.38 20.49 32.61
CA VAL A 150 -2.38 19.84 31.77
C VAL A 150 -2.14 18.41 32.26
N GLY A 151 -2.13 17.48 31.32
CA GLY A 151 -1.88 16.09 31.60
C GLY A 151 -1.29 15.36 30.38
N PHE A 152 -1.18 14.05 30.47
CA PHE A 152 -0.71 13.24 29.36
C PHE A 152 -1.60 12.02 29.13
N TRP A 153 -1.69 11.62 27.87
CA TRP A 153 -2.29 10.37 27.45
C TRP A 153 -1.21 9.39 27.01
N ILE A 154 -1.42 8.13 27.36
CA ILE A 154 -0.62 7.04 26.79
C ILE A 154 -1.30 6.61 25.49
N GLU A 155 -0.59 6.76 24.39
CA GLU A 155 -1.05 6.35 23.06
C GLU A 155 -0.16 5.24 22.53
N SER A 156 -0.63 4.53 21.51
CA SER A 156 0.16 3.53 20.81
C SER A 156 0.83 4.19 19.59
N LYS A 157 2.14 3.96 19.45
CA LYS A 157 2.95 4.36 18.30
C LYS A 157 3.45 3.12 17.57
N ARG A 158 3.49 3.14 16.23
CA ARG A 158 4.12 2.07 15.45
C ARG A 158 5.62 1.99 15.76
N PHE A 159 6.11 0.76 15.77
CA PHE A 159 7.50 0.42 16.00
C PHE A 159 7.94 -0.61 14.96
N TYR A 160 9.10 -0.40 14.33
CA TYR A 160 9.64 -1.18 13.22
C TYR A 160 10.97 -1.81 13.65
N PRO A 161 10.96 -3.02 14.27
CA PRO A 161 12.16 -3.66 14.82
C PRO A 161 13.05 -4.34 13.78
N SER A 162 12.48 -4.66 12.59
CA SER A 162 13.19 -5.41 11.56
C SER A 162 14.33 -4.61 10.91
N SER A 163 15.37 -5.30 10.49
CA SER A 163 16.47 -4.74 9.69
C SER A 163 16.04 -4.45 8.24
N ALA A 164 15.08 -5.22 7.72
CA ALA A 164 14.45 -4.94 6.43
C ALA A 164 13.43 -3.81 6.56
N ARG A 165 13.45 -2.87 5.63
CA ARG A 165 12.47 -1.76 5.63
C ARG A 165 11.09 -2.20 5.20
N VAL A 166 11.00 -3.09 4.21
CA VAL A 166 9.73 -3.58 3.64
C VAL A 166 8.75 -2.43 3.31
N ALA A 167 9.28 -1.24 3.09
CA ALA A 167 8.56 0.04 3.13
C ALA A 167 7.30 0.08 2.27
N HIS A 168 7.41 -0.31 1.00
CA HIS A 168 6.30 -0.24 0.05
C HIS A 168 5.25 -1.36 0.21
N VAL A 169 5.61 -2.46 0.88
CA VAL A 169 4.65 -3.52 1.25
C VAL A 169 3.89 -3.12 2.50
N LEU A 170 4.61 -2.73 3.55
CA LEU A 170 4.00 -2.26 4.80
C LEU A 170 3.17 -1.01 4.58
N GLY A 171 3.72 -0.03 3.85
CA GLY A 171 3.16 1.29 3.76
C GLY A 171 3.43 2.12 5.02
N TYR A 172 2.61 3.12 5.26
CA TYR A 172 2.75 4.02 6.41
C TYR A 172 1.40 4.53 6.90
N LEU A 173 1.41 5.05 8.13
CA LEU A 173 0.27 5.73 8.73
C LEU A 173 0.37 7.24 8.53
N GLY A 174 -0.77 7.89 8.42
CA GLY A 174 -0.87 9.35 8.41
C GLY A 174 -2.16 9.82 9.06
N GLU A 175 -2.23 11.10 9.41
CA GLU A 175 -3.47 11.67 9.93
C GLU A 175 -4.60 11.59 8.92
N VAL A 176 -5.80 11.36 9.42
CA VAL A 176 -7.02 11.33 8.60
C VAL A 176 -7.26 12.72 8.01
N SER A 177 -7.34 12.81 6.69
CA SER A 177 -7.65 14.05 5.98
C SER A 177 -9.15 14.38 6.07
N PRO A 178 -9.54 15.66 5.78
CA PRO A 178 -10.96 16.03 5.73
C PRO A 178 -11.78 15.15 4.76
N ASP A 179 -11.24 14.86 3.59
CA ASP A 179 -11.89 14.00 2.57
C ASP A 179 -12.05 12.56 3.06
N GLU A 180 -11.06 12.04 3.78
CA GLU A 180 -11.13 10.71 4.38
C GLU A 180 -12.14 10.67 5.54
N LEU A 181 -12.26 11.74 6.34
CA LEU A 181 -13.28 11.84 7.39
C LEU A 181 -14.69 11.79 6.81
N GLU A 182 -14.94 12.47 5.71
CA GLU A 182 -16.24 12.39 5.04
C GLU A 182 -16.48 11.01 4.42
N LYS A 183 -15.46 10.43 3.76
CA LYS A 183 -15.53 9.09 3.15
C LYS A 183 -15.80 7.99 4.17
N PHE A 184 -15.21 8.08 5.36
CA PHE A 184 -15.34 7.09 6.44
C PHE A 184 -16.29 7.56 7.55
N LYS A 185 -17.24 8.45 7.22
CA LYS A 185 -18.25 8.93 8.13
C LYS A 185 -19.05 7.77 8.73
N GLY A 186 -19.14 7.75 10.06
CA GLY A 186 -19.78 6.66 10.80
C GLY A 186 -18.85 5.50 11.19
N GLU A 187 -17.62 5.44 10.68
CA GLU A 187 -16.63 4.43 11.08
C GLU A 187 -15.87 4.81 12.38
N GLY A 188 -16.21 5.93 13.00
CA GLY A 188 -15.67 6.36 14.30
C GLY A 188 -14.35 7.12 14.25
N TYR A 189 -13.88 7.52 13.07
CA TYR A 189 -12.69 8.39 12.94
C TYR A 189 -12.98 9.81 13.38
N ARG A 190 -11.98 10.43 14.00
CA ARG A 190 -11.99 11.82 14.44
C ARG A 190 -10.75 12.55 13.93
N TYR A 191 -10.80 13.87 13.96
CA TYR A 191 -9.62 14.70 13.69
C TYR A 191 -8.45 14.27 14.58
N GLY A 192 -7.28 14.12 13.96
CA GLY A 192 -6.07 13.69 14.65
C GLY A 192 -5.97 12.18 14.89
N ASP A 193 -6.91 11.36 14.40
CA ASP A 193 -6.70 9.93 14.30
C ASP A 193 -5.77 9.60 13.13
N VAL A 194 -5.15 8.43 13.17
CA VAL A 194 -4.26 7.95 12.13
C VAL A 194 -4.90 6.80 11.34
N ILE A 195 -4.63 6.77 10.05
CA ILE A 195 -5.13 5.74 9.13
C ILE A 195 -4.00 5.27 8.23
N GLY A 196 -4.07 4.05 7.73
CA GLY A 196 -3.15 3.56 6.72
C GLY A 196 -3.27 4.33 5.40
N LYS A 197 -2.15 4.85 4.89
CA LYS A 197 -2.10 5.64 3.65
C LYS A 197 -1.67 4.82 2.45
N GLN A 198 -0.89 3.78 2.66
CA GLN A 198 -0.33 2.92 1.62
C GLN A 198 -0.15 1.49 2.10
N GLY A 199 0.08 0.56 1.17
CA GLY A 199 0.47 -0.82 1.45
C GLY A 199 -0.54 -1.60 2.28
N VAL A 200 -0.02 -2.55 3.05
CA VAL A 200 -0.79 -3.40 3.97
C VAL A 200 -1.54 -2.57 5.00
N GLU A 201 -0.92 -1.50 5.53
CA GLU A 201 -1.54 -0.62 6.52
C GLU A 201 -2.85 0.00 6.00
N ARG A 202 -2.92 0.35 4.71
CA ARG A 202 -4.13 0.88 4.08
C ARG A 202 -5.13 -0.21 3.70
N GLN A 203 -4.65 -1.26 3.06
CA GLN A 203 -5.52 -2.30 2.51
C GLN A 203 -6.24 -3.09 3.60
N TYR A 204 -5.55 -3.31 4.71
CA TYR A 204 -6.06 -4.06 5.85
C TYR A 204 -6.41 -3.17 7.05
N GLU A 205 -6.64 -1.86 6.82
CA GLU A 205 -6.95 -0.87 7.86
C GLU A 205 -8.05 -1.34 8.81
N LYS A 206 -9.17 -1.84 8.27
CA LYS A 206 -10.32 -2.28 9.07
C LYS A 206 -9.99 -3.43 10.04
N LEU A 207 -9.07 -4.30 9.65
CA LEU A 207 -8.62 -5.42 10.46
C LEU A 207 -7.56 -4.97 11.46
N LEU A 208 -6.58 -4.19 11.01
CA LEU A 208 -5.46 -3.72 11.82
C LEU A 208 -5.89 -2.73 12.90
N ARG A 209 -6.85 -1.84 12.61
CA ARG A 209 -7.28 -0.79 13.54
C ARG A 209 -7.90 -1.35 14.82
N GLY A 210 -8.65 -2.46 14.72
CA GLY A 210 -9.48 -2.99 15.81
C GLY A 210 -10.79 -2.22 16.01
N GLN A 211 -11.45 -2.46 17.14
CA GLN A 211 -12.74 -1.85 17.48
C GLN A 211 -12.60 -0.99 18.72
N PHE A 212 -13.10 0.24 18.64
CA PHE A 212 -13.13 1.15 19.77
C PHE A 212 -13.96 0.60 20.95
N GLY A 213 -13.47 0.85 22.16
CA GLY A 213 -14.23 0.69 23.38
C GLY A 213 -14.82 2.03 23.83
N TYR A 214 -15.65 1.98 24.85
CA TYR A 214 -16.29 3.16 25.43
C TYR A 214 -16.33 3.04 26.94
N GLU A 215 -15.94 4.12 27.62
CA GLU A 215 -16.15 4.32 29.06
C GLU A 215 -17.16 5.45 29.23
N PHE A 216 -18.11 5.27 30.15
CA PHE A 216 -19.16 6.25 30.36
C PHE A 216 -18.86 7.07 31.60
N VAL A 217 -18.80 8.39 31.44
CA VAL A 217 -18.56 9.32 32.55
C VAL A 217 -19.71 10.29 32.68
N GLU A 218 -20.01 10.67 33.91
CA GLU A 218 -20.94 11.74 34.23
C GLU A 218 -20.22 13.08 34.10
N VAL A 219 -20.82 14.00 33.38
CA VAL A 219 -20.33 15.39 33.22
C VAL A 219 -21.33 16.39 33.81
N ASP A 220 -20.80 17.45 34.38
CA ASP A 220 -21.62 18.59 34.83
C ASP A 220 -22.14 19.45 33.66
N ALA A 221 -22.92 20.49 33.98
CA ALA A 221 -23.48 21.42 33.01
C ALA A 221 -22.41 22.16 32.18
N LEU A 222 -21.17 22.16 32.64
CA LEU A 222 -20.01 22.76 31.98
C LEU A 222 -19.18 21.75 31.17
N GLY A 223 -19.56 20.45 31.27
CA GLY A 223 -18.86 19.34 30.55
C GLY A 223 -17.63 18.80 31.28
N ARG A 224 -17.45 19.13 32.59
CA ARG A 224 -16.36 18.58 33.41
C ARG A 224 -16.74 17.20 33.90
N GLU A 225 -15.82 16.26 33.87
CA GLU A 225 -15.99 14.90 34.40
C GLU A 225 -16.20 14.96 35.95
N VAL A 226 -17.31 14.39 36.41
CA VAL A 226 -17.64 14.34 37.83
C VAL A 226 -17.32 12.96 38.42
N ARG A 227 -17.72 11.89 37.74
CA ARG A 227 -17.46 10.50 38.15
C ARG A 227 -17.70 9.52 37.00
N LYS A 228 -17.18 8.29 37.14
CA LYS A 228 -17.54 7.19 36.25
C LYS A 228 -18.98 6.73 36.53
N VAL A 229 -19.72 6.39 35.46
CA VAL A 229 -21.08 5.90 35.57
C VAL A 229 -21.04 4.40 35.87
N GLU A 230 -21.31 4.00 37.11
CA GLU A 230 -21.26 2.59 37.55
C GLU A 230 -22.38 1.75 36.94
N GLU A 231 -23.52 2.37 36.61
CA GLU A 231 -24.70 1.70 36.04
C GLU A 231 -24.51 1.25 34.59
N GLN A 232 -23.56 1.85 33.87
CA GLN A 232 -23.23 1.49 32.50
C GLN A 232 -21.85 0.82 32.41
N LYS A 233 -21.85 -0.49 32.12
CA LYS A 233 -20.61 -1.25 32.00
C LYS A 233 -19.75 -0.68 30.84
N PRO A 234 -18.46 -0.44 31.08
CA PRO A 234 -17.56 -0.03 30.02
C PRO A 234 -17.46 -1.11 28.92
N ILE A 235 -17.37 -0.67 27.69
CA ILE A 235 -17.14 -1.56 26.55
C ILE A 235 -15.64 -1.57 26.31
N ALA A 236 -15.00 -2.71 26.58
CA ALA A 236 -13.56 -2.84 26.36
C ALA A 236 -13.22 -2.73 24.87
N PRO A 237 -12.12 -2.04 24.49
CA PRO A 237 -11.66 -2.01 23.11
C PRO A 237 -11.18 -3.39 22.69
N LYS A 238 -11.49 -3.79 21.44
CA LYS A 238 -10.97 -5.03 20.87
C LYS A 238 -9.73 -4.72 20.05
N PRO A 239 -8.57 -5.34 20.33
CA PRO A 239 -7.36 -5.11 19.57
C PRO A 239 -7.54 -5.48 18.11
N GLY A 240 -6.75 -4.86 17.24
CA GLY A 240 -6.69 -5.22 15.83
C GLY A 240 -6.13 -6.63 15.62
N MET A 241 -6.45 -7.20 14.48
CA MET A 241 -5.95 -8.51 14.07
C MET A 241 -4.48 -8.41 13.65
N ASP A 242 -3.68 -9.39 14.03
CA ASP A 242 -2.29 -9.51 13.58
C ASP A 242 -2.24 -10.09 12.17
N LEU A 243 -1.33 -9.58 11.34
CA LEU A 243 -1.12 -10.06 9.98
C LEU A 243 0.23 -10.78 9.89
N TYR A 244 0.21 -11.96 9.28
CA TYR A 244 1.42 -12.67 8.87
C TYR A 244 1.57 -12.52 7.37
N LEU A 245 2.66 -11.87 6.94
CA LEU A 245 2.93 -11.65 5.53
C LEU A 245 3.52 -12.89 4.86
N THR A 246 3.55 -12.87 3.54
CA THR A 246 4.26 -13.86 2.72
C THR A 246 5.74 -13.52 2.54
N ILE A 247 6.12 -12.28 2.87
CA ILE A 247 7.49 -11.76 2.77
C ILE A 247 8.42 -12.59 3.65
N ASP A 248 9.57 -12.94 3.10
CA ASP A 248 10.70 -13.51 3.84
C ASP A 248 11.70 -12.40 4.12
N VAL A 249 11.88 -12.06 5.39
CA VAL A 249 12.68 -10.90 5.81
C VAL A 249 14.14 -11.01 5.42
N ASP A 250 14.73 -12.21 5.44
CA ASP A 250 16.14 -12.40 5.08
C ASP A 250 16.36 -12.14 3.58
N ILE A 251 15.46 -12.71 2.73
CA ILE A 251 15.49 -12.50 1.29
C ILE A 251 15.21 -11.03 0.95
N GLN A 252 14.28 -10.40 1.66
CA GLN A 252 13.95 -8.98 1.48
C GLN A 252 15.16 -8.10 1.83
N THR A 253 15.83 -8.35 2.96
CA THR A 253 17.03 -7.61 3.40
C THR A 253 18.15 -7.72 2.35
N LEU A 254 18.40 -8.94 1.87
CA LEU A 254 19.37 -9.16 0.80
C LEU A 254 19.00 -8.39 -0.48
N ALA A 255 17.75 -8.45 -0.89
CA ALA A 255 17.27 -7.75 -2.09
C ALA A 255 17.37 -6.23 -1.97
N GLU A 256 17.02 -5.67 -0.81
CA GLU A 256 17.18 -4.24 -0.51
C GLU A 256 18.64 -3.81 -0.57
N SER A 257 19.55 -4.63 -0.05
CA SER A 257 20.99 -4.41 -0.09
C SER A 257 21.56 -4.51 -1.51
N LEU A 258 21.13 -5.52 -2.29
CA LEU A 258 21.60 -5.73 -3.66
C LEU A 258 21.18 -4.61 -4.60
N LEU A 259 19.99 -4.07 -4.46
CA LEU A 259 19.58 -2.87 -5.20
C LEU A 259 20.29 -1.62 -4.68
N GLY A 260 20.52 -1.52 -3.37
CA GLY A 260 21.26 -0.43 -2.74
C GLY A 260 20.67 0.94 -3.09
N SER A 261 21.51 1.82 -3.68
CA SER A 261 21.11 3.16 -4.15
C SER A 261 20.54 3.18 -5.59
N ARG A 262 20.53 2.05 -6.29
CA ARG A 262 19.98 1.97 -7.65
C ARG A 262 18.46 2.18 -7.62
N LYS A 263 17.96 2.89 -8.63
CA LYS A 263 16.51 2.96 -8.84
C LYS A 263 16.03 1.68 -9.52
N GLY A 264 14.92 1.13 -9.05
CA GLY A 264 14.38 -0.08 -9.67
C GLY A 264 13.53 -0.91 -8.73
N SER A 265 13.27 -2.14 -9.10
CA SER A 265 12.46 -3.06 -8.33
C SER A 265 12.91 -4.51 -8.49
N LEU A 266 12.57 -5.31 -7.47
CA LEU A 266 12.77 -6.75 -7.46
C LEU A 266 11.51 -7.40 -6.91
N VAL A 267 11.01 -8.44 -7.61
CA VAL A 267 9.86 -9.23 -7.16
C VAL A 267 10.22 -10.71 -7.23
N LEU A 268 9.97 -11.44 -6.13
CA LEU A 268 10.09 -12.89 -6.04
C LEU A 268 8.74 -13.48 -5.66
N LEU A 269 8.17 -14.32 -6.54
CA LEU A 269 6.88 -14.98 -6.34
C LEU A 269 7.05 -16.48 -6.12
N ASN A 270 6.27 -17.06 -5.23
CA ASN A 270 6.05 -18.49 -5.18
C ASN A 270 5.08 -18.89 -6.30
N VAL A 271 5.56 -19.67 -7.25
CA VAL A 271 4.74 -20.06 -8.43
C VAL A 271 3.60 -21.03 -8.11
N ARG A 272 3.61 -21.67 -6.93
CA ARG A 272 2.62 -22.68 -6.54
C ARG A 272 1.36 -22.11 -5.92
N ASN A 273 1.45 -20.90 -5.37
CA ASN A 273 0.33 -20.28 -4.66
C ASN A 273 0.24 -18.75 -4.80
N GLY A 274 1.17 -18.08 -5.50
CA GLY A 274 1.15 -16.63 -5.71
C GLY A 274 1.63 -15.79 -4.52
N GLU A 275 2.18 -16.40 -3.46
CA GLU A 275 2.81 -15.67 -2.36
C GLU A 275 3.94 -14.77 -2.87
N VAL A 276 3.92 -13.51 -2.50
CA VAL A 276 5.01 -12.56 -2.73
C VAL A 276 6.05 -12.76 -1.64
N LEU A 277 7.16 -13.43 -1.97
CA LEU A 277 8.23 -13.73 -1.02
C LEU A 277 9.15 -12.55 -0.77
N CYS A 278 9.29 -11.68 -1.76
CA CYS A 278 10.06 -10.46 -1.71
C CYS A 278 9.49 -9.44 -2.69
N LEU A 279 9.39 -8.18 -2.27
CA LEU A 279 9.02 -7.05 -3.12
C LEU A 279 9.81 -5.81 -2.69
N VAL A 280 10.75 -5.42 -3.51
CA VAL A 280 11.57 -4.22 -3.29
C VAL A 280 11.27 -3.18 -4.35
N SER A 281 11.15 -1.94 -3.93
CA SER A 281 11.13 -0.74 -4.77
C SER A 281 12.15 0.24 -4.23
N LYS A 282 13.07 0.72 -5.07
CA LYS A 282 14.11 1.68 -4.73
C LYS A 282 14.05 2.93 -5.63
N PRO A 283 14.34 4.15 -5.08
CA PRO A 283 14.59 4.39 -3.67
C PRO A 283 13.36 4.11 -2.82
N ASP A 284 13.60 3.70 -1.59
CA ASP A 284 12.58 3.50 -0.58
C ASP A 284 12.61 4.62 0.48
N PHE A 285 11.78 4.48 1.47
CA PHE A 285 11.71 5.35 2.65
C PHE A 285 11.81 4.52 3.93
N ASP A 286 12.17 5.17 5.02
CA ASP A 286 12.08 4.56 6.34
C ASP A 286 10.66 4.73 6.89
N PRO A 287 9.88 3.63 7.08
CA PRO A 287 8.52 3.73 7.59
C PRO A 287 8.46 4.28 9.02
N SER A 288 9.54 4.20 9.79
CA SER A 288 9.61 4.73 11.16
C SER A 288 9.43 6.25 11.23
N VAL A 289 9.80 6.98 10.17
CA VAL A 289 9.58 8.43 10.04
C VAL A 289 8.10 8.77 10.12
N PHE A 290 7.23 7.91 9.59
CA PHE A 290 5.78 8.08 9.57
C PHE A 290 5.09 7.55 10.85
N ALA A 291 5.83 6.91 11.75
CA ALA A 291 5.29 6.48 13.04
C ALA A 291 5.08 7.66 13.99
N GLY A 292 5.67 8.80 13.69
CA GLY A 292 5.58 10.05 14.45
C GLY A 292 4.76 11.13 13.78
N ILE A 293 4.92 12.34 14.30
CA ILE A 293 4.45 13.55 13.62
C ILE A 293 5.45 13.82 12.50
N ILE A 294 4.95 13.80 11.27
CA ILE A 294 5.75 14.22 10.13
C ILE A 294 5.74 15.75 10.07
N THR A 295 6.92 16.36 10.05
CA THR A 295 7.03 17.81 9.88
C THR A 295 6.72 18.18 8.43
N GLU A 296 6.29 19.44 8.21
CA GLU A 296 6.04 19.98 6.87
C GLU A 296 7.28 19.82 5.98
N LYS A 297 8.48 20.09 6.51
CA LYS A 297 9.76 19.93 5.80
C LYS A 297 10.02 18.46 5.39
N GLN A 298 9.70 17.50 6.25
CA GLN A 298 9.85 16.06 5.92
C GLN A 298 8.83 15.63 4.87
N TRP A 299 7.59 16.10 4.99
CA TRP A 299 6.55 15.83 4.03
C TRP A 299 6.89 16.40 2.64
N ASP A 300 7.33 17.65 2.60
CA ASP A 300 7.78 18.34 1.40
C ASP A 300 8.95 17.60 0.72
N TYR A 301 9.92 17.11 1.53
CA TYR A 301 10.99 16.25 1.03
C TYR A 301 10.43 15.01 0.30
N PHE A 302 9.49 14.29 0.88
CA PHE A 302 8.96 13.09 0.25
C PHE A 302 8.10 13.39 -0.99
N GLN A 303 7.34 14.47 -0.98
CA GLN A 303 6.51 14.87 -2.11
C GLN A 303 7.32 15.37 -3.30
N ASN A 304 8.32 16.21 -3.05
CA ASN A 304 9.07 16.93 -4.08
C ASN A 304 10.42 16.27 -4.42
N HIS A 305 10.74 15.14 -3.77
CA HIS A 305 11.99 14.44 -4.08
C HIS A 305 11.98 13.90 -5.52
N PRO A 306 13.01 14.23 -6.36
CA PRO A 306 13.01 13.91 -7.79
C PRO A 306 12.96 12.41 -8.11
N ASN A 307 13.32 11.59 -7.15
CA ASN A 307 13.30 10.13 -7.28
C ASN A 307 12.04 9.46 -6.70
N HIS A 308 11.06 10.23 -6.20
CA HIS A 308 9.77 9.77 -5.70
C HIS A 308 9.85 8.52 -4.79
N PRO A 309 10.47 8.60 -3.59
CA PRO A 309 10.71 7.44 -2.72
C PRO A 309 9.44 6.77 -2.19
N LEU A 310 8.30 7.47 -2.14
CA LEU A 310 7.01 6.89 -1.75
C LEU A 310 6.35 6.08 -2.87
N TYR A 311 6.87 6.16 -4.10
CA TYR A 311 6.26 5.53 -5.27
C TYR A 311 6.73 4.07 -5.41
N ASN A 312 5.78 3.13 -5.38
CA ASN A 312 6.10 1.70 -5.49
C ASN A 312 6.36 1.29 -6.94
N ARG A 313 7.64 1.24 -7.32
CA ARG A 313 8.07 0.90 -8.68
C ARG A 313 7.70 -0.50 -9.12
N ALA A 314 7.47 -1.41 -8.17
CA ALA A 314 7.12 -2.79 -8.52
C ALA A 314 5.71 -2.92 -9.10
N ILE A 315 4.78 -2.03 -8.70
CA ILE A 315 3.36 -2.15 -9.04
C ILE A 315 2.74 -0.89 -9.67
N GLN A 316 3.33 0.30 -9.44
CA GLN A 316 2.78 1.58 -9.91
C GLN A 316 3.52 2.10 -11.14
N SER A 317 4.85 1.95 -11.18
CA SER A 317 5.63 2.36 -12.35
C SER A 317 5.43 1.42 -13.52
N THR A 318 5.35 2.00 -14.71
CA THR A 318 5.30 1.25 -15.96
C THR A 318 6.52 1.56 -16.81
N TYR A 319 7.07 0.53 -17.42
CA TYR A 319 8.30 0.62 -18.21
C TYR A 319 8.17 -0.20 -19.48
N PRO A 320 8.88 0.17 -20.54
CA PRO A 320 9.09 -0.71 -21.68
C PRO A 320 9.79 -2.00 -21.20
N PRO A 321 9.24 -3.19 -21.48
CA PRO A 321 9.83 -4.45 -21.02
C PRO A 321 11.09 -4.88 -21.81
N GLY A 322 11.35 -4.24 -22.93
CA GLY A 322 12.44 -4.62 -23.82
C GLY A 322 12.30 -6.07 -24.29
N SER A 323 13.43 -6.72 -24.51
CA SER A 323 13.50 -8.08 -25.04
C SER A 323 12.81 -9.17 -24.20
N THR A 324 12.36 -8.88 -22.98
CA THR A 324 11.61 -9.85 -22.17
C THR A 324 10.22 -10.12 -22.76
N TYR A 325 9.64 -9.15 -23.46
CA TYR A 325 8.32 -9.30 -24.10
C TYR A 325 8.36 -10.13 -25.41
N LYS A 326 9.54 -10.44 -25.96
CA LYS A 326 9.69 -11.35 -27.10
C LYS A 326 9.10 -12.73 -26.85
N LEU A 327 9.02 -13.16 -25.58
CA LEU A 327 8.37 -14.41 -25.18
C LEU A 327 6.87 -14.40 -25.51
N VAL A 328 6.21 -13.25 -25.33
CA VAL A 328 4.78 -13.07 -25.69
C VAL A 328 4.56 -13.20 -27.19
N LEU A 329 5.41 -12.57 -27.99
CA LEU A 329 5.36 -12.68 -29.45
C LEU A 329 5.64 -14.11 -29.93
N ALA A 330 6.60 -14.81 -29.31
CA ALA A 330 6.88 -16.20 -29.63
C ALA A 330 5.66 -17.10 -29.35
N ILE A 331 5.01 -16.93 -28.20
CA ILE A 331 3.76 -17.66 -27.85
C ILE A 331 2.66 -17.37 -28.88
N ALA A 332 2.43 -16.10 -29.21
CA ALA A 332 1.42 -15.68 -30.18
C ALA A 332 1.62 -16.32 -31.56
N ALA A 333 2.85 -16.33 -32.04
CA ALA A 333 3.18 -16.87 -33.36
C ALA A 333 3.09 -18.40 -33.41
N LEU A 334 3.57 -19.09 -32.38
CA LEU A 334 3.51 -20.55 -32.27
C LEU A 334 2.08 -21.05 -32.15
N GLU A 335 1.29 -20.48 -31.24
CA GLU A 335 -0.07 -20.90 -30.99
C GLU A 335 -1.00 -20.64 -32.18
N SER A 336 -0.73 -19.54 -32.92
CA SER A 336 -1.47 -19.23 -34.16
C SER A 336 -0.98 -20.04 -35.37
N GLY A 337 -0.03 -20.99 -35.21
CA GLY A 337 0.50 -21.79 -36.31
C GLY A 337 1.28 -21.00 -37.39
N ILE A 338 1.70 -19.77 -37.09
CA ILE A 338 2.40 -18.88 -38.02
C ILE A 338 3.82 -19.37 -38.29
N ILE A 339 4.46 -19.95 -37.28
CA ILE A 339 5.77 -20.58 -37.36
C ILE A 339 5.80 -21.92 -36.63
N THR A 340 6.79 -22.76 -36.98
CA THR A 340 7.27 -23.86 -36.14
C THR A 340 8.56 -23.41 -35.42
N PRO A 341 9.03 -24.13 -34.40
CA PRO A 341 10.29 -23.80 -33.70
C PRO A 341 11.52 -23.79 -34.63
N GLU A 342 11.46 -24.55 -35.70
CA GLU A 342 12.54 -24.69 -36.73
C GLU A 342 12.57 -23.52 -37.72
N TRP A 343 11.46 -22.75 -37.80
CA TRP A 343 11.46 -21.58 -38.67
C TRP A 343 12.67 -20.67 -38.38
N SER A 344 13.48 -20.40 -39.40
CA SER A 344 14.73 -19.71 -39.26
C SER A 344 14.85 -18.55 -40.21
N ILE A 345 15.65 -17.57 -39.82
CA ILE A 345 16.00 -16.41 -40.63
C ILE A 345 17.51 -16.13 -40.59
N SER A 346 18.01 -15.40 -41.55
CA SER A 346 19.38 -14.89 -41.53
C SER A 346 19.41 -13.49 -40.88
N CYS A 347 20.19 -13.33 -39.83
CA CYS A 347 20.43 -12.06 -39.15
C CYS A 347 21.79 -11.48 -39.52
N SER A 348 21.81 -10.46 -40.33
CA SER A 348 23.03 -9.71 -40.74
C SER A 348 23.37 -8.54 -39.82
N GLY A 349 22.69 -8.40 -38.66
CA GLY A 349 22.86 -7.29 -37.73
C GLY A 349 21.89 -6.12 -37.96
N ARG A 350 21.12 -6.14 -39.04
CA ARG A 350 20.11 -5.12 -39.37
C ARG A 350 18.98 -5.72 -40.21
N PHE A 351 17.83 -5.09 -40.14
CA PHE A 351 16.65 -5.41 -40.94
C PHE A 351 16.15 -4.13 -41.60
N ARG A 352 16.10 -4.10 -42.93
CA ARG A 352 15.58 -2.97 -43.69
C ARG A 352 14.05 -3.13 -43.83
N PHE A 353 13.31 -2.12 -43.39
CA PHE A 353 11.85 -2.06 -43.57
C PHE A 353 11.49 -0.65 -44.07
N GLY A 354 10.95 -0.56 -45.28
CA GLY A 354 10.74 0.71 -45.97
C GLY A 354 12.04 1.48 -46.11
N ALA A 355 12.04 2.74 -45.70
CA ALA A 355 13.24 3.63 -45.76
C ALA A 355 14.13 3.49 -44.50
N ARG A 356 13.74 2.71 -43.46
CA ARG A 356 14.46 2.62 -42.19
C ARG A 356 15.22 1.32 -42.05
N ASN A 357 16.34 1.38 -41.32
CA ASN A 357 17.13 0.22 -40.91
C ASN A 357 16.94 0.00 -39.41
N PHE A 358 16.34 -1.12 -39.01
CA PHE A 358 16.18 -1.56 -37.63
C PHE A 358 17.40 -2.42 -37.25
N LYS A 359 18.11 -2.01 -36.19
CA LYS A 359 19.38 -2.63 -35.79
C LYS A 359 19.15 -3.82 -34.85
N CYS A 360 19.94 -4.87 -35.03
CA CYS A 360 20.15 -5.86 -33.99
C CYS A 360 21.20 -5.34 -32.97
N TRP A 361 21.12 -5.82 -31.73
CA TRP A 361 22.12 -5.46 -30.71
C TRP A 361 23.53 -5.99 -31.09
N LYS A 362 23.62 -7.14 -31.78
CA LYS A 362 24.88 -7.67 -32.36
C LYS A 362 25.06 -7.11 -33.76
N SER A 363 25.97 -6.15 -33.92
CA SER A 363 26.16 -5.41 -35.17
C SER A 363 26.59 -6.27 -36.37
N ARG A 364 27.39 -7.35 -36.11
CA ARG A 364 27.81 -8.33 -37.13
C ARG A 364 26.73 -9.38 -37.43
N GLY A 365 25.57 -9.32 -36.76
CA GLY A 365 24.51 -10.29 -36.88
C GLY A 365 24.74 -11.61 -36.12
N HIS A 366 23.71 -12.44 -36.13
CA HIS A 366 23.70 -13.76 -35.46
C HIS A 366 23.87 -14.92 -36.45
N GLY A 367 23.91 -14.63 -37.78
CA GLY A 367 23.81 -15.65 -38.81
C GLY A 367 22.40 -16.23 -38.92
N VAL A 368 22.31 -17.48 -39.32
CA VAL A 368 21.03 -18.20 -39.36
C VAL A 368 20.64 -18.61 -37.96
N VAL A 369 19.43 -18.21 -37.53
CA VAL A 369 18.88 -18.54 -36.21
C VAL A 369 17.45 -19.02 -36.32
N ASN A 370 17.12 -20.10 -35.62
CA ASN A 370 15.77 -20.58 -35.37
C ASN A 370 15.19 -19.91 -34.11
N LEU A 371 13.95 -20.29 -33.70
CA LEU A 371 13.29 -19.69 -32.55
C LEU A 371 14.09 -19.87 -31.25
N TYR A 372 14.62 -21.05 -30.98
CA TYR A 372 15.38 -21.32 -29.76
C TYR A 372 16.63 -20.44 -29.68
N GLN A 373 17.39 -20.36 -30.75
CA GLN A 373 18.58 -19.52 -30.85
C GLN A 373 18.24 -18.02 -30.83
N ALA A 374 17.09 -17.64 -31.39
CA ALA A 374 16.62 -16.25 -31.36
C ALA A 374 16.19 -15.81 -29.95
N ILE A 375 15.62 -16.69 -29.14
CA ILE A 375 15.32 -16.44 -27.72
C ILE A 375 16.62 -16.41 -26.91
N GLU A 376 17.50 -17.43 -27.07
CA GLU A 376 18.81 -17.56 -26.40
C GLU A 376 19.64 -16.30 -26.54
N GLN A 377 19.86 -15.89 -27.81
CA GLN A 377 20.72 -14.77 -28.18
C GLN A 377 19.96 -13.43 -28.26
N SER A 378 18.67 -13.45 -27.99
CA SER A 378 17.80 -12.24 -28.02
C SER A 378 17.85 -11.50 -29.39
N CYS A 379 17.82 -12.22 -30.52
CA CYS A 379 17.97 -11.65 -31.86
C CYS A 379 16.81 -10.71 -32.22
N ASN A 380 17.07 -9.40 -32.38
CA ASN A 380 16.03 -8.45 -32.76
C ASN A 380 15.49 -8.71 -34.15
N VAL A 381 16.36 -9.01 -35.12
CA VAL A 381 15.99 -9.21 -36.54
C VAL A 381 15.00 -10.36 -36.69
N TYR A 382 15.15 -11.44 -35.90
CA TYR A 382 14.20 -12.54 -35.88
C TYR A 382 12.82 -12.04 -35.48
N PHE A 383 12.74 -11.33 -34.36
CA PHE A 383 11.49 -10.85 -33.82
C PHE A 383 10.85 -9.72 -34.64
N TYR A 384 11.62 -8.90 -35.33
CA TYR A 384 11.07 -7.96 -36.33
C TYR A 384 10.32 -8.70 -37.44
N GLN A 385 10.94 -9.71 -38.04
CA GLN A 385 10.30 -10.48 -39.11
C GLN A 385 9.11 -11.28 -38.60
N LEU A 386 9.22 -11.83 -37.38
CA LEU A 386 8.14 -12.56 -36.73
C LEU A 386 6.93 -11.66 -36.48
N SER A 387 7.12 -10.43 -36.04
CA SER A 387 6.01 -9.50 -35.75
C SER A 387 5.21 -9.13 -36.99
N LEU A 388 5.89 -8.93 -38.14
CA LEU A 388 5.22 -8.66 -39.41
C LEU A 388 4.34 -9.85 -39.84
N LYS A 389 4.79 -11.08 -39.59
CA LYS A 389 3.98 -12.28 -39.86
C LYS A 389 2.80 -12.44 -38.89
N THR A 390 3.01 -12.09 -37.62
CA THR A 390 2.01 -12.25 -36.54
C THR A 390 0.92 -11.19 -36.62
N GLY A 391 1.29 -9.96 -36.93
CA GLY A 391 0.40 -8.79 -36.96
C GLY A 391 0.10 -8.24 -35.58
N LEU A 392 -0.30 -6.96 -35.54
CA LEU A 392 -0.55 -6.20 -34.30
C LEU A 392 -1.71 -6.78 -33.48
N SER A 393 -2.80 -7.13 -34.12
CA SER A 393 -4.00 -7.63 -33.44
C SER A 393 -3.73 -8.91 -32.63
N ARG A 394 -3.06 -9.92 -33.22
CA ARG A 394 -2.67 -11.14 -32.51
C ARG A 394 -1.66 -10.88 -31.41
N TRP A 395 -0.67 -10.03 -31.69
CA TRP A 395 0.35 -9.64 -30.72
C TRP A 395 -0.30 -9.01 -29.47
N ALA A 396 -1.25 -8.09 -29.63
CA ALA A 396 -1.96 -7.43 -28.54
C ALA A 396 -2.91 -8.39 -27.80
N ASP A 397 -3.64 -9.25 -28.53
CA ASP A 397 -4.55 -10.23 -27.95
C ASP A 397 -3.80 -11.22 -27.03
N PHE A 398 -2.69 -11.78 -27.48
CA PHE A 398 -1.87 -12.67 -26.64
C PHE A 398 -1.22 -11.92 -25.46
N GLY A 399 -0.85 -10.65 -25.64
CA GLY A 399 -0.42 -9.81 -24.53
C GLY A 399 -1.48 -9.73 -23.43
N ARG A 400 -2.73 -9.45 -23.77
CA ARG A 400 -3.86 -9.39 -22.83
C ARG A 400 -4.19 -10.76 -22.23
N LYS A 401 -4.15 -11.84 -23.01
CA LYS A 401 -4.35 -13.23 -22.52
C LYS A 401 -3.31 -13.60 -21.46
N LEU A 402 -2.08 -13.16 -21.62
CA LEU A 402 -0.98 -13.39 -20.68
C LEU A 402 -0.96 -12.39 -19.49
N GLY A 403 -1.97 -11.53 -19.35
CA GLY A 403 -2.21 -10.72 -18.17
C GLY A 403 -1.73 -9.28 -18.24
N PHE A 404 -1.23 -8.80 -19.38
CA PHE A 404 -0.85 -7.40 -19.59
C PHE A 404 -2.06 -6.50 -19.89
N GLY A 405 -1.93 -5.21 -19.64
CA GLY A 405 -3.00 -4.22 -19.84
C GLY A 405 -4.13 -4.32 -18.81
N ARG A 406 -3.89 -4.98 -17.67
CA ARG A 406 -4.80 -5.08 -16.53
C ARG A 406 -4.04 -5.26 -15.23
N LYS A 407 -4.66 -4.93 -14.10
CA LYS A 407 -4.11 -5.14 -12.76
C LYS A 407 -3.94 -6.63 -12.47
N THR A 408 -2.88 -7.00 -11.76
CA THR A 408 -2.67 -8.38 -11.28
C THR A 408 -3.59 -8.70 -10.11
N GLY A 409 -4.06 -7.66 -9.41
CA GLY A 409 -4.95 -7.76 -8.26
C GLY A 409 -4.23 -8.01 -6.93
N ILE A 410 -2.95 -7.67 -6.83
CA ILE A 410 -2.20 -7.77 -5.57
C ILE A 410 -2.92 -7.02 -4.43
N ASP A 411 -2.85 -7.57 -3.24
CA ASP A 411 -3.57 -7.13 -2.05
C ASP A 411 -2.93 -5.96 -1.28
N ILE A 412 -2.17 -5.09 -1.97
CA ILE A 412 -1.65 -3.83 -1.41
C ILE A 412 -2.16 -2.58 -2.15
N GLY A 413 -3.00 -2.78 -3.18
CA GLY A 413 -3.67 -1.70 -3.91
C GLY A 413 -2.76 -0.80 -4.73
N MET A 414 -3.34 0.26 -5.32
CA MET A 414 -2.64 1.31 -6.09
C MET A 414 -1.81 0.77 -7.27
N GLU A 415 -2.26 -0.30 -7.91
CA GLU A 415 -1.58 -0.96 -9.03
C GLU A 415 -1.90 -0.27 -10.36
N SER A 416 -0.89 -0.13 -11.23
CA SER A 416 -1.04 0.31 -12.62
C SER A 416 -1.39 -0.86 -13.55
N GLU A 417 -2.21 -0.60 -14.56
CA GLU A 417 -2.61 -1.58 -15.56
C GLU A 417 -1.58 -1.78 -16.67
N GLY A 418 -0.67 -0.80 -16.84
CA GLY A 418 0.20 -0.77 -18.01
C GLY A 418 -0.56 -0.45 -19.28
N VAL A 419 0.12 -0.58 -20.43
CA VAL A 419 -0.45 -0.32 -21.76
C VAL A 419 -0.05 -1.43 -22.71
N VAL A 420 -1.01 -2.08 -23.34
CA VAL A 420 -0.80 -2.98 -24.49
C VAL A 420 -1.45 -2.33 -25.71
N PRO A 421 -0.67 -1.67 -26.58
CA PRO A 421 -1.22 -0.99 -27.74
C PRO A 421 -1.88 -1.98 -28.71
N ASP A 422 -3.04 -1.59 -29.21
CA ASP A 422 -3.74 -2.23 -30.32
C ASP A 422 -4.07 -1.19 -31.40
N GLU A 423 -4.80 -1.57 -32.43
CA GLU A 423 -5.19 -0.66 -33.51
C GLU A 423 -6.02 0.52 -32.97
N ALA A 424 -6.96 0.26 -32.04
CA ALA A 424 -7.80 1.31 -31.47
C ALA A 424 -6.96 2.30 -30.64
N TYR A 425 -6.01 1.81 -29.86
CA TYR A 425 -5.06 2.65 -29.13
C TYR A 425 -4.24 3.53 -30.08
N LEU A 426 -3.63 2.92 -31.12
CA LEU A 426 -2.79 3.64 -32.08
C LEU A 426 -3.60 4.66 -32.88
N ASP A 427 -4.81 4.31 -33.30
CA ASP A 427 -5.72 5.23 -33.99
C ASP A 427 -6.10 6.44 -33.11
N SER A 428 -6.34 6.21 -31.82
CA SER A 428 -6.69 7.28 -30.88
C SER A 428 -5.49 8.19 -30.56
N HIS A 429 -4.30 7.62 -30.51
CA HIS A 429 -3.08 8.33 -30.08
C HIS A 429 -2.37 9.06 -31.21
N TYR A 430 -2.29 8.44 -32.38
CA TYR A 430 -1.58 8.96 -33.54
C TYR A 430 -2.50 9.47 -34.65
N GLY A 431 -3.79 9.18 -34.58
CA GLY A 431 -4.77 9.44 -35.63
C GLY A 431 -4.98 8.23 -36.55
N LYS A 432 -6.23 8.04 -36.99
CA LYS A 432 -6.64 6.91 -37.83
C LYS A 432 -5.83 6.90 -39.14
N GLY A 433 -5.14 5.77 -39.39
CA GLY A 433 -4.29 5.60 -40.57
C GLY A 433 -2.98 6.40 -40.57
N GLN A 434 -2.62 7.06 -39.46
CA GLN A 434 -1.34 7.80 -39.36
C GLN A 434 -0.20 6.94 -38.78
N TRP A 435 -0.49 5.82 -38.13
CA TRP A 435 0.51 4.89 -37.68
C TRP A 435 0.91 3.89 -38.79
N THR A 436 2.09 3.31 -38.66
CA THR A 436 2.66 2.41 -39.67
C THR A 436 3.08 1.07 -39.06
N GLU A 437 3.14 0.02 -39.88
CA GLU A 437 3.68 -1.29 -39.47
C GLU A 437 5.11 -1.21 -38.90
N GLY A 438 5.86 -0.15 -39.19
CA GLY A 438 7.16 0.10 -38.58
C GLY A 438 7.09 0.29 -37.06
N MET A 439 5.94 0.72 -36.51
CA MET A 439 5.72 0.80 -35.06
C MET A 439 5.64 -0.59 -34.43
N LEU A 440 5.06 -1.56 -35.15
CA LEU A 440 5.02 -2.94 -34.69
C LEU A 440 6.41 -3.55 -34.49
N LEU A 441 7.40 -3.14 -35.27
CA LEU A 441 8.79 -3.58 -35.09
C LEU A 441 9.36 -3.13 -33.74
N ASN A 442 9.03 -1.93 -33.28
CA ASN A 442 9.41 -1.47 -31.95
C ASN A 442 8.69 -2.27 -30.86
N LEU A 443 7.38 -2.49 -31.02
CA LEU A 443 6.57 -3.29 -30.09
C LEU A 443 7.06 -4.74 -30.00
N ALA A 444 7.53 -5.31 -31.13
CA ALA A 444 8.08 -6.66 -31.21
C ALA A 444 9.28 -6.91 -30.28
N VAL A 445 10.05 -5.87 -30.01
CA VAL A 445 11.21 -5.93 -29.11
C VAL A 445 10.93 -5.31 -27.74
N GLY A 446 9.64 -5.07 -27.43
CA GLY A 446 9.20 -4.55 -26.14
C GLY A 446 9.50 -3.07 -25.94
N GLN A 447 9.44 -2.28 -27.01
CA GLN A 447 9.68 -0.84 -27.04
C GLN A 447 8.43 -0.10 -27.55
N GLY A 448 8.51 1.21 -27.72
CA GLY A 448 7.38 2.04 -28.14
C GLY A 448 6.38 2.24 -27.00
N ASP A 449 5.08 2.21 -27.32
CA ASP A 449 4.00 2.52 -26.36
C ASP A 449 3.63 1.35 -25.44
N LEU A 450 4.31 0.22 -25.56
CA LEU A 450 4.12 -0.91 -24.66
C LEU A 450 4.72 -0.61 -23.29
N LEU A 451 3.87 -0.58 -22.26
CA LEU A 451 4.27 -0.30 -20.88
C LEU A 451 3.74 -1.38 -19.94
N VAL A 452 4.62 -1.92 -19.10
CA VAL A 452 4.31 -2.99 -18.16
C VAL A 452 4.86 -2.69 -16.76
N THR A 453 4.21 -3.23 -15.72
CA THR A 453 4.78 -3.19 -14.37
C THR A 453 5.73 -4.37 -14.14
N PRO A 454 6.73 -4.23 -13.26
CA PRO A 454 7.56 -5.37 -12.85
C PRO A 454 6.76 -6.56 -12.30
N LEU A 455 5.66 -6.30 -11.57
CA LEU A 455 4.80 -7.36 -11.06
C LEU A 455 4.09 -8.12 -12.18
N GLN A 456 3.64 -7.45 -13.25
CA GLN A 456 3.10 -8.12 -14.44
C GLN A 456 4.14 -9.02 -15.11
N MET A 457 5.40 -8.59 -15.14
CA MET A 457 6.49 -9.43 -15.66
C MET A 457 6.79 -10.63 -14.75
N ALA A 458 6.65 -10.47 -13.43
CA ALA A 458 6.75 -11.59 -12.48
C ALA A 458 5.59 -12.59 -12.67
N GLN A 459 4.39 -12.09 -12.94
CA GLN A 459 3.24 -12.93 -13.28
C GLN A 459 3.44 -13.69 -14.60
N LEU A 460 4.01 -13.05 -15.63
CA LEU A 460 4.39 -13.74 -16.87
C LEU A 460 5.39 -14.88 -16.58
N ALA A 461 6.42 -14.63 -15.78
CA ALA A 461 7.38 -15.66 -15.40
C ALA A 461 6.71 -16.82 -14.65
N MET A 462 5.73 -16.56 -13.77
CA MET A 462 4.91 -17.58 -13.08
C MET A 462 4.03 -18.36 -14.07
N ILE A 463 3.38 -17.67 -15.03
CA ILE A 463 2.57 -18.30 -16.09
C ILE A 463 3.44 -19.28 -16.90
N LEU A 464 4.62 -18.86 -17.31
CA LEU A 464 5.56 -19.68 -18.06
C LEU A 464 6.09 -20.86 -17.23
N ALA A 465 6.40 -20.64 -15.96
CA ALA A 465 6.81 -21.68 -15.03
C ALA A 465 5.77 -22.80 -14.90
N ASN A 466 4.50 -22.47 -14.89
CA ASN A 466 3.36 -23.35 -14.59
C ASN A 466 2.53 -23.76 -15.81
N TYR A 467 3.06 -23.61 -17.03
CA TYR A 467 2.34 -23.99 -18.26
C TYR A 467 0.95 -23.34 -18.37
N GLY A 468 0.91 -22.02 -18.06
CA GLY A 468 -0.29 -21.21 -18.20
C GLY A 468 -1.10 -21.04 -16.91
N LYS A 469 -0.86 -21.86 -15.87
CA LYS A 469 -1.52 -21.66 -14.57
C LYS A 469 -0.85 -20.50 -13.82
N TYR A 470 -1.67 -19.65 -13.22
CA TYR A 470 -1.19 -18.56 -12.38
C TYR A 470 -2.11 -18.32 -11.19
N PHE A 471 -1.55 -17.67 -10.19
CA PHE A 471 -2.23 -17.31 -8.96
C PHE A 471 -2.24 -15.80 -8.83
N ARG A 472 -3.26 -15.26 -8.19
CA ARG A 472 -3.29 -13.86 -7.82
C ARG A 472 -2.15 -13.58 -6.83
N PRO A 473 -1.23 -12.64 -7.12
CA PRO A 473 -0.18 -12.27 -6.18
C PRO A 473 -0.78 -11.71 -4.89
N HIS A 474 -0.22 -12.10 -3.74
CA HIS A 474 -0.67 -11.59 -2.44
C HIS A 474 0.49 -11.52 -1.45
N VAL A 475 0.41 -10.56 -0.53
CA VAL A 475 1.41 -10.31 0.50
C VAL A 475 0.96 -10.72 1.90
N VAL A 476 -0.33 -10.97 2.13
CA VAL A 476 -0.83 -11.49 3.41
C VAL A 476 -1.05 -12.99 3.29
N LYS A 477 -0.41 -13.77 4.18
CA LYS A 477 -0.47 -15.23 4.23
C LYS A 477 -1.62 -15.71 5.09
N ARG A 478 -1.79 -15.11 6.28
CA ARG A 478 -2.86 -15.40 7.22
C ARG A 478 -3.12 -14.22 8.15
N ILE A 479 -4.31 -14.18 8.70
CA ILE A 479 -4.76 -13.22 9.71
C ILE A 479 -4.89 -13.98 11.02
N TYR A 480 -4.41 -13.39 12.12
CA TYR A 480 -4.53 -13.96 13.46
C TYR A 480 -5.35 -13.03 14.35
N GLU A 481 -6.38 -13.56 14.98
CA GLU A 481 -7.21 -12.84 15.93
C GLU A 481 -6.69 -13.06 17.35
N PRO A 482 -6.12 -12.04 18.02
CA PRO A 482 -5.45 -12.22 19.30
C PRO A 482 -6.39 -12.64 20.44
N VAL A 483 -7.67 -12.21 20.40
CA VAL A 483 -8.66 -12.48 21.46
C VAL A 483 -9.12 -13.93 21.44
N THR A 484 -9.51 -14.43 20.27
CA THR A 484 -9.99 -15.81 20.11
C THR A 484 -8.89 -16.81 19.79
N ARG A 485 -7.66 -16.31 19.51
CA ARG A 485 -6.50 -17.09 19.08
C ARG A 485 -6.75 -17.88 17.78
N LYS A 486 -7.62 -17.37 16.92
CA LYS A 486 -8.01 -18.03 15.69
C LYS A 486 -7.15 -17.55 14.52
N GLU A 487 -6.67 -18.49 13.73
CA GLU A 487 -6.02 -18.21 12.44
C GLU A 487 -7.07 -18.26 11.31
N ILE A 488 -7.02 -17.26 10.42
CA ILE A 488 -7.88 -17.16 9.25
C ILE A 488 -6.94 -17.17 8.03
N PRO A 489 -6.90 -18.26 7.26
CA PRO A 489 -6.09 -18.32 6.06
C PRO A 489 -6.66 -17.41 4.97
N ILE A 490 -5.79 -16.87 4.13
CA ILE A 490 -6.20 -16.13 2.94
C ILE A 490 -6.60 -17.11 1.85
N LYS A 491 -7.74 -16.84 1.21
CA LYS A 491 -8.17 -17.61 0.03
C LYS A 491 -7.28 -17.24 -1.16
N VAL A 492 -6.67 -18.24 -1.76
CA VAL A 492 -5.81 -18.10 -2.92
C VAL A 492 -6.63 -18.34 -4.19
N ASP A 493 -6.74 -17.31 -5.02
CA ASP A 493 -7.41 -17.41 -6.32
C ASP A 493 -6.39 -17.85 -7.39
N SER A 494 -6.75 -18.87 -8.16
CA SER A 494 -5.95 -19.35 -9.30
C SER A 494 -6.73 -19.28 -10.60
N SER A 495 -6.02 -19.09 -11.69
CA SER A 495 -6.56 -19.04 -13.04
C SER A 495 -5.65 -19.77 -14.03
N GLN A 496 -6.18 -20.07 -15.21
CA GLN A 496 -5.46 -20.68 -16.31
C GLN A 496 -5.59 -19.79 -17.54
N VAL A 497 -4.47 -19.51 -18.20
CA VAL A 497 -4.46 -18.84 -19.50
C VAL A 497 -5.13 -19.75 -20.52
N GLN A 498 -6.15 -19.25 -21.18
CA GLN A 498 -6.89 -19.98 -22.20
C GLN A 498 -6.30 -19.77 -23.60
N GLY A 499 -6.36 -20.81 -24.44
CA GLY A 499 -5.94 -20.72 -25.84
C GLY A 499 -4.43 -20.65 -26.03
N VAL A 500 -3.67 -21.30 -25.14
CA VAL A 500 -2.23 -21.55 -25.29
C VAL A 500 -1.95 -23.00 -24.90
N SER A 501 -1.43 -23.77 -25.84
CA SER A 501 -1.15 -25.19 -25.67
C SER A 501 0.08 -25.46 -24.79
N HIS A 502 0.09 -26.59 -24.12
CA HIS A 502 1.21 -27.04 -23.28
C HIS A 502 2.53 -27.06 -24.08
N ARG A 503 2.48 -27.55 -25.33
CA ARG A 503 3.64 -27.61 -26.21
C ARG A 503 4.27 -26.25 -26.49
N VAL A 504 3.46 -25.21 -26.66
CA VAL A 504 3.97 -23.84 -26.87
C VAL A 504 4.71 -23.35 -25.63
N TYR A 505 4.20 -23.62 -24.44
CA TYR A 505 4.92 -23.31 -23.21
C TYR A 505 6.25 -24.07 -23.11
N GLU A 506 6.29 -25.36 -23.45
CA GLU A 506 7.54 -26.14 -23.46
C GLU A 506 8.59 -25.53 -24.38
N ILE A 507 8.23 -25.17 -25.61
CA ILE A 507 9.13 -24.57 -26.57
C ILE A 507 9.72 -23.25 -26.03
N VAL A 508 8.86 -22.36 -25.49
CA VAL A 508 9.30 -21.06 -24.97
C VAL A 508 10.14 -21.23 -23.69
N ARG A 509 9.78 -22.14 -22.81
CA ARG A 509 10.55 -22.49 -21.60
C ARG A 509 11.93 -23.01 -21.97
N GLN A 510 12.02 -23.89 -22.97
CA GLN A 510 13.31 -24.40 -23.46
C GLN A 510 14.18 -23.26 -24.01
N GLY A 511 13.60 -22.31 -24.76
CA GLY A 511 14.30 -21.10 -25.17
C GLY A 511 14.81 -20.27 -23.99
N MET A 512 14.00 -20.13 -22.92
CA MET A 512 14.41 -19.44 -21.69
C MET A 512 15.51 -20.19 -20.93
N TRP A 513 15.50 -21.52 -20.95
CA TRP A 513 16.56 -22.33 -20.37
C TRP A 513 17.88 -22.06 -21.08
N LEU A 514 17.89 -22.04 -22.43
CA LEU A 514 19.07 -21.71 -23.25
C LEU A 514 19.63 -20.31 -22.96
N VAL A 515 18.78 -19.32 -22.67
CA VAL A 515 19.25 -17.96 -22.28
C VAL A 515 20.19 -17.99 -21.08
N VAL A 516 19.97 -18.90 -20.12
CA VAL A 516 20.78 -18.97 -18.89
C VAL A 516 21.85 -20.05 -18.98
N ASN A 517 21.57 -21.20 -19.61
CA ASN A 517 22.44 -22.38 -19.58
C ASN A 517 23.15 -22.64 -20.92
N GLY A 518 22.68 -22.03 -22.03
CA GLY A 518 23.28 -22.20 -23.37
C GLY A 518 24.58 -21.45 -23.51
N ALA A 519 25.41 -21.91 -24.45
CA ALA A 519 26.75 -21.36 -24.72
C ALA A 519 26.71 -19.88 -25.15
N SER A 520 25.65 -19.49 -25.91
CA SER A 520 25.44 -18.12 -26.41
C SER A 520 24.40 -17.35 -25.63
N GLY A 521 23.98 -17.85 -24.47
CA GLY A 521 22.93 -17.28 -23.66
C GLY A 521 23.26 -15.90 -23.10
N THR A 522 22.31 -14.96 -23.23
CA THR A 522 22.47 -13.57 -22.77
C THR A 522 22.30 -13.43 -21.25
N GLY A 523 21.77 -14.45 -20.56
CA GLY A 523 21.47 -14.45 -19.12
C GLY A 523 22.34 -15.38 -18.28
N ARG A 524 23.48 -15.85 -18.80
CA ARG A 524 24.37 -16.81 -18.10
C ARG A 524 24.79 -16.38 -16.69
N ALA A 525 24.84 -15.08 -16.44
CA ALA A 525 25.14 -14.54 -15.12
C ALA A 525 24.06 -14.87 -14.04
N ALA A 526 22.88 -15.36 -14.44
CA ALA A 526 21.85 -15.87 -13.53
C ALA A 526 21.96 -17.36 -13.23
N ALA A 527 22.91 -18.09 -13.84
CA ALA A 527 23.07 -19.53 -13.65
C ALA A 527 23.45 -19.88 -12.21
N LEU A 528 22.83 -20.93 -11.67
CA LEU A 528 23.20 -21.58 -10.42
C LEU A 528 23.95 -22.89 -10.72
N GLN A 529 24.74 -23.39 -9.78
CA GLN A 529 25.55 -24.59 -9.97
C GLN A 529 24.70 -25.86 -10.06
N ASP A 530 23.78 -26.04 -9.12
CA ASP A 530 23.03 -27.31 -8.96
C ASP A 530 21.54 -27.19 -9.32
N ILE A 531 21.10 -26.03 -9.79
CA ILE A 531 19.69 -25.75 -10.07
C ILE A 531 19.57 -25.05 -11.42
N ALA A 532 18.91 -25.69 -12.36
CA ALA A 532 18.66 -25.10 -13.67
C ALA A 532 17.69 -23.91 -13.54
N VAL A 533 18.14 -22.75 -13.99
CA VAL A 533 17.36 -21.50 -14.06
C VAL A 533 16.93 -21.29 -15.50
N ALA A 534 15.67 -20.94 -15.72
CA ALA A 534 15.20 -20.43 -17.01
C ALA A 534 14.89 -18.94 -16.91
N GLY A 535 15.31 -18.15 -17.91
CA GLY A 535 15.11 -16.71 -17.82
C GLY A 535 15.18 -16.00 -19.15
N LYS A 536 14.98 -14.69 -19.11
CA LYS A 536 15.14 -13.79 -20.28
C LYS A 536 15.67 -12.45 -19.83
N THR A 537 16.73 -12.00 -20.45
CA THR A 537 17.26 -10.64 -20.28
C THR A 537 16.50 -9.64 -21.14
N GLY A 538 16.37 -8.44 -20.65
CA GLY A 538 15.88 -7.28 -21.37
C GLY A 538 16.82 -6.09 -21.20
N THR A 539 16.90 -5.30 -22.24
CA THR A 539 17.56 -3.99 -22.26
C THR A 539 16.57 -3.07 -22.96
N ALA A 540 15.96 -2.17 -22.21
CA ALA A 540 14.95 -1.27 -22.73
C ALA A 540 15.55 0.12 -22.88
N GLN A 541 15.53 0.65 -24.10
CA GLN A 541 16.06 1.97 -24.41
C GLN A 541 15.32 3.05 -23.63
N ASN A 542 16.08 4.00 -23.11
CA ASN A 542 15.56 5.15 -22.39
C ASN A 542 16.06 6.43 -23.06
N PRO A 543 15.18 7.29 -23.62
CA PRO A 543 15.59 8.54 -24.25
C PRO A 543 16.19 9.56 -23.29
N HIS A 544 16.04 9.35 -21.97
CA HIS A 544 16.46 10.29 -20.92
C HIS A 544 17.64 9.78 -20.07
N GLY A 545 18.37 8.76 -20.53
CA GLY A 545 19.53 8.20 -19.82
C GLY A 545 19.95 6.84 -20.37
N ASP A 546 20.69 6.10 -19.56
CA ASP A 546 21.08 4.73 -19.90
C ASP A 546 19.85 3.81 -19.99
N ASP A 547 19.99 2.71 -20.71
CA ASP A 547 18.95 1.70 -20.89
C ASP A 547 18.51 1.10 -19.55
N HIS A 548 17.25 0.69 -19.44
CA HIS A 548 16.76 -0.06 -18.29
C HIS A 548 17.15 -1.53 -18.38
N ALA A 549 17.74 -2.05 -17.31
CA ALA A 549 18.18 -3.44 -17.22
C ALA A 549 17.06 -4.33 -16.68
N TRP A 550 16.70 -5.39 -17.41
CA TRP A 550 15.70 -6.37 -17.01
C TRP A 550 16.24 -7.79 -16.97
N PHE A 551 15.79 -8.54 -15.99
CA PHE A 551 15.85 -10.00 -15.99
C PHE A 551 14.54 -10.54 -15.44
N ILE A 552 13.93 -11.50 -16.15
CA ILE A 552 12.80 -12.29 -15.67
C ILE A 552 13.17 -13.76 -15.74
N GLY A 553 12.69 -14.56 -14.79
CA GLY A 553 12.99 -15.98 -14.82
C GLY A 553 12.25 -16.77 -13.76
N PHE A 554 12.46 -18.07 -13.76
CA PHE A 554 11.95 -18.99 -12.77
C PHE A 554 12.94 -20.13 -12.51
N ALA A 555 12.84 -20.74 -11.35
CA ALA A 555 13.68 -21.86 -10.94
C ALA A 555 12.96 -22.76 -9.90
N PRO A 556 13.33 -24.08 -9.85
CA PRO A 556 14.07 -24.84 -10.84
C PRO A 556 13.33 -24.95 -12.18
N PHE A 557 14.02 -25.28 -13.26
CA PHE A 557 13.40 -25.45 -14.58
C PHE A 557 12.37 -26.59 -14.61
N ASP A 558 12.73 -27.76 -14.08
CA ASP A 558 11.88 -28.96 -14.15
C ASP A 558 10.72 -28.92 -13.15
N PHE A 559 10.96 -28.42 -11.94
CA PHE A 559 9.98 -28.34 -10.85
C PHE A 559 9.90 -26.93 -10.28
N PRO A 560 9.33 -25.95 -11.01
CA PRO A 560 9.36 -24.54 -10.61
C PRO A 560 8.80 -24.30 -9.20
N ARG A 561 9.51 -23.48 -8.44
CA ARG A 561 9.12 -23.05 -7.10
C ARG A 561 8.96 -21.55 -7.02
N VAL A 562 9.84 -20.81 -7.70
CA VAL A 562 9.83 -19.36 -7.67
C VAL A 562 9.97 -18.74 -9.06
N ALA A 563 9.32 -17.61 -9.24
CA ALA A 563 9.51 -16.70 -10.36
C ALA A 563 10.14 -15.39 -9.85
N ILE A 564 11.11 -14.87 -10.57
CA ILE A 564 11.85 -13.66 -10.19
C ILE A 564 11.84 -12.64 -11.31
N VAL A 565 11.72 -11.37 -10.93
CA VAL A 565 11.96 -10.23 -11.81
C VAL A 565 12.88 -9.24 -11.11
N VAL A 566 13.88 -8.78 -11.84
CA VAL A 566 14.75 -7.67 -11.46
C VAL A 566 14.71 -6.62 -12.56
N MET A 567 14.40 -5.40 -12.18
CA MET A 567 14.42 -4.23 -13.06
C MET A 567 15.25 -3.12 -12.40
N VAL A 568 16.19 -2.57 -13.14
CA VAL A 568 17.04 -1.45 -12.70
C VAL A 568 16.92 -0.32 -13.71
N GLU A 569 16.42 0.83 -13.27
CA GLU A 569 16.36 2.04 -14.07
C GLU A 569 17.78 2.50 -14.43
N ASN A 570 18.01 2.84 -15.70
CA ASN A 570 19.30 3.30 -16.18
C ASN A 570 20.47 2.37 -15.82
N GLY A 571 20.17 1.07 -15.72
CA GLY A 571 21.14 0.05 -15.32
C GLY A 571 21.96 -0.51 -16.48
N GLY A 572 21.70 -0.10 -17.71
CA GLY A 572 22.35 -0.62 -18.91
C GLY A 572 21.88 -2.02 -19.28
N SER A 573 22.77 -3.00 -19.32
CA SER A 573 22.46 -4.35 -19.78
C SER A 573 21.80 -5.23 -18.73
N GLY A 574 20.68 -5.85 -19.07
CA GLY A 574 20.00 -6.82 -18.20
C GLY A 574 20.86 -8.03 -17.83
N GLY A 575 21.69 -8.52 -18.76
CA GLY A 575 22.63 -9.61 -18.53
C GLY A 575 23.77 -9.25 -17.57
N ALA A 576 24.22 -8.00 -17.58
CA ALA A 576 25.33 -7.55 -16.76
C ALA A 576 24.89 -7.07 -15.35
N VAL A 577 23.67 -6.54 -15.20
CA VAL A 577 23.21 -5.92 -13.96
C VAL A 577 22.08 -6.69 -13.30
N ALA A 578 20.99 -6.98 -14.02
CA ALA A 578 19.82 -7.61 -13.43
C ALA A 578 19.98 -9.12 -13.19
N ALA A 579 20.65 -9.83 -14.12
CA ALA A 579 20.87 -11.28 -13.99
C ALA A 579 21.76 -11.67 -12.79
N PRO A 580 22.89 -11.00 -12.49
CA PRO A 580 23.66 -11.28 -11.28
C PRO A 580 22.89 -11.06 -9.98
N ILE A 581 22.03 -10.03 -9.91
CA ILE A 581 21.16 -9.78 -8.75
C ILE A 581 20.18 -10.94 -8.60
N ALA A 582 19.52 -11.35 -9.68
CA ALA A 582 18.61 -12.48 -9.67
C ALA A 582 19.29 -13.77 -9.18
N ARG A 583 20.54 -14.04 -9.63
CA ARG A 583 21.34 -15.18 -9.17
C ARG A 583 21.48 -15.20 -7.65
N GLN A 584 21.89 -14.09 -7.04
CA GLN A 584 22.14 -14.03 -5.60
C GLN A 584 20.86 -14.26 -4.80
N ILE A 585 19.72 -13.72 -5.25
CA ILE A 585 18.42 -13.97 -4.61
C ILE A 585 17.99 -15.42 -4.73
N LEU A 586 18.12 -16.01 -5.91
CA LEU A 586 17.78 -17.42 -6.13
C LEU A 586 18.70 -18.35 -5.31
N GLN A 587 19.99 -18.03 -5.24
CA GLN A 587 20.95 -18.77 -4.44
C GLN A 587 20.57 -18.76 -2.96
N GLU A 588 20.23 -17.58 -2.40
CA GLU A 588 19.80 -17.45 -1.00
C GLU A 588 18.46 -18.16 -0.76
N TYR A 589 17.50 -18.02 -1.68
CA TYR A 589 16.23 -18.75 -1.59
C TYR A 589 16.44 -20.26 -1.50
N PHE A 590 17.26 -20.86 -2.38
CA PHE A 590 17.48 -22.29 -2.37
C PHE A 590 18.42 -22.76 -1.26
N ARG A 591 19.29 -21.90 -0.73
CA ARG A 591 20.03 -22.18 0.50
C ARG A 591 19.07 -22.32 1.69
N LYS A 592 18.09 -21.42 1.80
CA LYS A 592 17.10 -21.41 2.89
C LYS A 592 16.02 -22.49 2.71
N TYR A 593 15.62 -22.73 1.47
CA TYR A 593 14.57 -23.67 1.09
C TYR A 593 15.09 -24.71 0.08
N PRO A 594 15.92 -25.66 0.51
CA PRO A 594 16.56 -26.60 -0.40
C PRO A 594 15.54 -27.43 -1.19
N VAL A 595 15.90 -27.77 -2.42
CA VAL A 595 15.10 -28.66 -3.28
C VAL A 595 15.37 -30.08 -2.83
N LYS A 596 14.34 -30.74 -2.26
CA LYS A 596 14.38 -32.19 -2.09
C LYS A 596 14.16 -32.82 -3.47
N LEU A 597 15.20 -33.35 -4.07
CA LEU A 597 15.05 -34.16 -5.30
C LEU A 597 14.17 -35.39 -4.99
N PRO A 598 13.20 -35.75 -5.85
CA PRO A 598 12.46 -37.00 -5.70
C PRO A 598 13.46 -38.14 -5.75
N GLU A 599 13.36 -39.10 -4.80
CA GLU A 599 14.26 -40.24 -4.67
C GLU A 599 14.46 -41.05 -5.96
N LYS A 600 13.55 -41.00 -6.91
CA LYS A 600 13.65 -41.65 -8.22
C LYS A 600 14.69 -41.06 -9.18
N MET A 601 15.22 -39.86 -8.94
CA MET A 601 16.30 -39.26 -9.77
C MET A 601 17.70 -39.45 -9.19
N ALA A 602 17.82 -39.90 -7.96
CA ALA A 602 19.12 -40.17 -7.31
C ALA A 602 19.80 -41.47 -7.80
N ILE A 603 19.14 -42.26 -8.62
CA ILE A 603 19.62 -43.60 -9.02
C ILE A 603 20.25 -43.63 -10.43
N SER A 604 20.32 -42.52 -11.16
CA SER A 604 20.82 -42.51 -12.54
C SER A 604 22.04 -41.61 -12.78
N LEU A 605 22.95 -41.51 -11.82
CA LEU A 605 24.31 -41.08 -12.11
C LEU A 605 25.17 -42.33 -12.24
N PRO A 606 25.69 -42.68 -13.43
CA PRO A 606 26.70 -43.73 -13.51
C PRO A 606 27.94 -43.22 -12.77
N VAL A 607 28.37 -44.02 -11.82
CA VAL A 607 29.70 -43.90 -11.22
C VAL A 607 30.68 -44.40 -12.29
N GLU A 608 31.42 -43.48 -12.93
CA GLU A 608 32.71 -43.76 -13.58
C GLU A 608 33.75 -42.76 -13.02
#